data_1e0fdd723e138a41b21722e72f2984f2
#
_entry.id   1e0fdd723e138a41b21722e72f2984f2
#
_cell.length_a   1.000
_cell.length_b   1.000
_cell.length_c   1.000
_cell.angle_alpha   90.00
_cell.angle_beta   90.00
_cell.angle_gamma   90.00
#
_symmetry.space_group_name_H-M   'P 1'
#
loop_
_entity.id
_entity.type
_entity.pdbx_description
1 polymer ?
#
loop_
_entity_poly.entity_id
_entity_poly.type
_entity_poly.pdbx_seq_one_letter_code
_entity_poly.pdbx_strand_id
1 'polypeptide(L)'
;MSQFFYVHPDNPQGRLMKQAAAIINQGGVIVYPTDSGYALGCHIGDKKALERICNIRSIDKEHNFTLMCCDLSELSEYTRVDNSYFRLLKNNTPGPYTFIFKGSKEVPKRLLNPKRKTIGIRVPDNNIAQALLAELGEPIMSTTLIMPGAEMAEFDPEHIRDILEHQVDLIINGGHLGEHPTTVIDFSNDEVEIIRVGEGDPTPFQ
;
A
#
# COMPACT_ATOMS: atom_id res chain seq x y z
N MET A 1 5.56 19.66 11.56
CA MET A 1 6.76 19.25 10.77
C MET A 1 6.91 17.75 10.97
N SER A 2 6.96 16.97 9.89
CA SER A 2 7.12 15.52 9.91
C SER A 2 8.50 15.11 10.44
N GLN A 3 8.58 13.90 10.98
CA GLN A 3 9.87 13.24 11.15
C GLN A 3 10.37 12.77 9.76
N PHE A 4 11.68 12.71 9.59
CA PHE A 4 12.32 12.26 8.37
C PHE A 4 13.38 11.20 8.71
N PHE A 5 13.14 9.95 8.28
CA PHE A 5 14.02 8.82 8.60
C PHE A 5 14.81 8.41 7.38
N TYR A 6 16.13 8.44 7.48
CA TYR A 6 17.02 7.80 6.51
C TYR A 6 17.12 6.31 6.85
N VAL A 7 16.53 5.45 6.02
CA VAL A 7 16.48 4.01 6.23
C VAL A 7 17.27 3.29 5.15
N HIS A 8 18.16 2.39 5.56
CA HIS A 8 18.96 1.61 4.63
C HIS A 8 18.08 0.64 3.84
N PRO A 9 18.08 0.68 2.49
CA PRO A 9 17.14 -0.09 1.67
C PRO A 9 17.31 -1.61 1.81
N ASP A 10 18.56 -2.10 1.97
CA ASP A 10 18.82 -3.54 2.08
C ASP A 10 18.84 -4.05 3.51
N ASN A 11 19.01 -3.17 4.51
CA ASN A 11 19.05 -3.54 5.91
C ASN A 11 18.36 -2.48 6.78
N PRO A 12 17.03 -2.41 6.75
CA PRO A 12 16.25 -1.44 7.51
C PRO A 12 16.54 -1.52 9.01
N GLN A 13 16.79 -0.36 9.63
CA GLN A 13 17.11 -0.28 11.06
C GLN A 13 15.85 -0.57 11.90
N GLY A 14 15.84 -1.67 12.65
CA GLY A 14 14.69 -2.09 13.46
C GLY A 14 14.19 -1.02 14.43
N ARG A 15 15.09 -0.20 15.01
CA ARG A 15 14.69 0.92 15.87
C ARG A 15 13.81 1.95 15.13
N LEU A 16 14.15 2.26 13.88
CA LEU A 16 13.35 3.20 13.06
C LEU A 16 12.01 2.59 12.66
N MET A 17 11.97 1.29 12.38
CA MET A 17 10.72 0.58 12.06
C MET A 17 9.78 0.56 13.27
N LYS A 18 10.29 0.33 14.48
CA LYS A 18 9.50 0.45 15.73
C LYS A 18 8.91 1.84 15.93
N GLN A 19 9.69 2.88 15.67
CA GLN A 19 9.20 4.26 15.75
C GLN A 19 8.14 4.55 14.69
N ALA A 20 8.33 4.08 13.45
CA ALA A 20 7.36 4.23 12.37
C ALA A 20 6.04 3.51 12.69
N ALA A 21 6.09 2.26 13.18
CA ALA A 21 4.92 1.52 13.64
C ALA A 21 4.19 2.24 14.78
N ALA A 22 4.92 2.81 15.74
CA ALA A 22 4.32 3.59 16.82
C ALA A 22 3.60 4.83 16.31
N ILE A 23 4.14 5.54 15.30
CA ILE A 23 3.48 6.70 14.66
C ILE A 23 2.18 6.25 14.00
N ILE A 24 2.17 5.15 13.25
CA ILE A 24 0.96 4.60 12.62
C ILE A 24 -0.09 4.27 13.67
N ASN A 25 0.29 3.56 14.76
CA ASN A 25 -0.60 3.17 15.83
C ASN A 25 -1.19 4.35 16.63
N GLN A 26 -0.54 5.51 16.59
CA GLN A 26 -1.01 6.76 17.17
C GLN A 26 -1.88 7.60 16.22
N GLY A 27 -2.27 7.06 15.07
CA GLY A 27 -3.09 7.74 14.07
C GLY A 27 -2.30 8.62 13.12
N GLY A 28 -0.99 8.38 13.00
CA GLY A 28 -0.12 9.10 12.07
C GLY A 28 -0.33 8.69 10.61
N VAL A 29 -0.08 9.64 9.72
CA VAL A 29 0.04 9.43 8.28
C VAL A 29 1.51 9.41 7.93
N ILE A 30 1.92 8.37 7.22
CA ILE A 30 3.31 8.19 6.79
C ILE A 30 3.45 8.17 5.28
N VAL A 31 4.63 8.56 4.80
CA VAL A 31 5.12 8.27 3.44
C VAL A 31 6.20 7.20 3.56
N TYR A 32 6.13 6.17 2.75
CA TYR A 32 7.07 5.05 2.78
C TYR A 32 7.34 4.49 1.39
N PRO A 33 8.53 3.91 1.15
CA PRO A 33 8.89 3.33 -0.14
C PRO A 33 8.20 1.99 -0.37
N THR A 34 7.87 1.71 -1.62
CA THR A 34 7.41 0.41 -2.11
C THR A 34 8.18 -0.01 -3.35
N ASP A 35 7.87 -1.17 -3.92
CA ASP A 35 8.39 -1.64 -5.19
C ASP A 35 7.82 -0.89 -6.43
N SER A 36 6.90 0.05 -6.23
CA SER A 36 6.26 0.80 -7.33
C SER A 36 6.20 2.31 -7.09
N GLY A 37 7.15 2.85 -6.35
CA GLY A 37 7.19 4.26 -5.94
C GLY A 37 6.80 4.46 -4.47
N TYR A 38 6.76 5.71 -4.03
CA TYR A 38 6.35 6.05 -2.68
C TYR A 38 4.84 5.95 -2.50
N ALA A 39 4.41 5.59 -1.30
CA ALA A 39 3.01 5.48 -0.93
C ALA A 39 2.71 6.28 0.35
N LEU A 40 1.46 6.73 0.47
CA LEU A 40 0.88 7.19 1.72
C LEU A 40 0.26 6.01 2.46
N GLY A 41 0.44 5.96 3.77
CA GLY A 41 -0.10 4.89 4.60
C GLY A 41 -0.57 5.37 5.96
N CYS A 42 -1.53 4.64 6.52
CA CYS A 42 -2.01 4.83 7.89
C CYS A 42 -2.58 3.52 8.45
N HIS A 43 -2.91 3.53 9.73
CA HIS A 43 -3.59 2.41 10.38
C HIS A 43 -4.94 2.11 9.71
N ILE A 44 -5.24 0.84 9.48
CA ILE A 44 -6.46 0.36 8.80
C ILE A 44 -7.76 0.85 9.47
N GLY A 45 -7.75 1.00 10.79
CA GLY A 45 -8.90 1.45 11.59
C GLY A 45 -9.07 2.99 11.68
N ASP A 46 -8.08 3.77 11.31
CA ASP A 46 -8.08 5.22 11.58
C ASP A 46 -8.79 6.04 10.51
N LYS A 47 -10.00 6.51 10.84
CA LYS A 47 -10.79 7.34 9.95
C LYS A 47 -10.16 8.72 9.69
N LYS A 48 -9.57 9.34 10.73
CA LYS A 48 -9.01 10.70 10.60
C LYS A 48 -7.74 10.70 9.74
N ALA A 49 -6.89 9.68 9.93
CA ALA A 49 -5.70 9.51 9.11
C ALA A 49 -6.08 9.26 7.65
N LEU A 50 -7.10 8.43 7.38
CA LEU A 50 -7.63 8.21 6.03
C LEU A 50 -8.14 9.52 5.40
N GLU A 51 -8.90 10.33 6.14
CA GLU A 51 -9.40 11.62 5.65
C GLU A 51 -8.26 12.57 5.30
N ARG A 52 -7.16 12.59 6.08
CA ARG A 52 -5.95 13.35 5.76
C ARG A 52 -5.33 12.89 4.44
N ILE A 53 -5.20 11.58 4.24
CA ILE A 53 -4.68 11.01 2.98
C ILE A 53 -5.56 11.40 1.80
N CYS A 54 -6.89 11.31 1.93
CA CYS A 54 -7.81 11.73 0.89
C CYS A 54 -7.64 13.21 0.53
N ASN A 55 -7.45 14.07 1.52
CA ASN A 55 -7.23 15.50 1.31
C ASN A 55 -5.88 15.77 0.60
N ILE A 56 -4.79 15.13 1.02
CA ILE A 56 -3.47 15.25 0.38
C ILE A 56 -3.54 14.87 -1.11
N ARG A 57 -4.22 13.76 -1.40
CA ARG A 57 -4.35 13.22 -2.75
C ARG A 57 -5.48 13.85 -3.57
N SER A 58 -6.36 14.65 -2.96
CA SER A 58 -7.62 15.13 -3.57
C SER A 58 -8.47 14.01 -4.17
N ILE A 59 -8.58 12.89 -3.44
CA ILE A 59 -9.37 11.73 -3.81
C ILE A 59 -10.61 11.60 -2.93
N ASP A 60 -11.62 10.91 -3.45
CA ASP A 60 -12.92 10.72 -2.81
C ASP A 60 -13.17 9.27 -2.38
N LYS A 61 -14.41 8.99 -1.99
CA LYS A 61 -14.86 7.68 -1.52
C LYS A 61 -14.86 6.58 -2.61
N GLU A 62 -14.81 6.96 -3.87
CA GLU A 62 -14.79 6.01 -5.00
C GLU A 62 -13.37 5.52 -5.32
N HIS A 63 -12.37 6.13 -4.69
CA HIS A 63 -10.98 5.70 -4.84
C HIS A 63 -10.80 4.24 -4.36
N ASN A 64 -10.01 3.49 -5.10
CA ASN A 64 -9.70 2.09 -4.78
C ASN A 64 -8.49 2.05 -3.82
N PHE A 65 -8.76 1.92 -2.53
CA PHE A 65 -7.71 1.75 -1.53
C PHE A 65 -7.12 0.34 -1.57
N THR A 66 -5.92 0.22 -1.04
CA THR A 66 -5.17 -1.03 -0.99
C THR A 66 -4.75 -1.31 0.45
N LEU A 67 -4.80 -2.58 0.84
CA LEU A 67 -4.13 -3.06 2.04
C LEU A 67 -2.74 -3.59 1.64
N MET A 68 -1.72 -3.01 2.25
CA MET A 68 -0.35 -3.48 2.14
C MET A 68 -0.13 -4.53 3.21
N CYS A 69 0.11 -5.77 2.82
CA CYS A 69 0.25 -6.93 3.69
C CYS A 69 1.71 -7.42 3.73
N CYS A 70 2.13 -7.98 4.85
CA CYS A 70 3.46 -8.58 4.99
C CYS A 70 3.60 -9.83 4.11
N ASP A 71 2.54 -10.65 4.11
CA ASP A 71 2.44 -11.84 3.28
C ASP A 71 0.97 -12.21 3.00
N LEU A 72 0.75 -13.37 2.40
CA LEU A 72 -0.60 -13.85 2.06
C LEU A 72 -1.37 -14.47 3.24
N SER A 73 -0.79 -14.63 4.41
CA SER A 73 -1.50 -15.19 5.58
C SER A 73 -2.65 -14.31 6.01
N GLU A 74 -2.51 -12.99 5.84
CA GLU A 74 -3.55 -12.00 6.14
C GLU A 74 -4.68 -11.96 5.09
N LEU A 75 -4.43 -12.55 3.89
CA LEU A 75 -5.38 -12.48 2.78
C LEU A 75 -6.75 -13.06 3.14
N SER A 76 -6.78 -14.20 3.81
CA SER A 76 -8.03 -14.89 4.18
C SER A 76 -8.85 -14.13 5.23
N GLU A 77 -8.21 -13.27 6.02
CA GLU A 77 -8.88 -12.42 7.00
C GLU A 77 -9.62 -11.27 6.31
N TYR A 78 -8.95 -10.59 5.39
CA TYR A 78 -9.46 -9.35 4.79
C TYR A 78 -10.22 -9.56 3.48
N THR A 79 -10.11 -10.74 2.85
CA THR A 79 -10.74 -11.00 1.55
C THR A 79 -11.47 -12.33 1.52
N ARG A 80 -12.30 -12.46 0.49
CA ARG A 80 -12.90 -13.74 0.10
C ARG A 80 -12.18 -14.22 -1.15
N VAL A 81 -11.20 -15.09 -0.97
CA VAL A 81 -10.43 -15.69 -2.05
C VAL A 81 -10.69 -17.19 -2.11
N ASP A 82 -10.83 -17.72 -3.32
CA ASP A 82 -10.89 -19.16 -3.54
C ASP A 82 -9.51 -19.78 -3.36
N ASN A 83 -9.44 -20.95 -2.73
CA ASN A 83 -8.20 -21.68 -2.51
C ASN A 83 -7.49 -22.04 -3.83
N SER A 84 -8.20 -22.14 -4.94
CA SER A 84 -7.62 -22.37 -6.27
C SER A 84 -6.64 -21.28 -6.68
N TYR A 85 -6.90 -20.03 -6.30
CA TYR A 85 -6.04 -18.89 -6.62
C TYR A 85 -4.87 -18.71 -5.65
N PHE A 86 -4.94 -19.28 -4.45
CA PHE A 86 -3.92 -19.04 -3.42
C PHE A 86 -2.51 -19.44 -3.87
N ARG A 87 -2.38 -20.58 -4.56
CA ARG A 87 -1.09 -21.04 -5.10
C ARG A 87 -0.53 -20.08 -6.16
N LEU A 88 -1.40 -19.57 -7.02
CA LEU A 88 -1.04 -18.60 -8.05
C LEU A 88 -0.52 -17.30 -7.42
N LEU A 89 -1.22 -16.78 -6.42
CA LEU A 89 -0.79 -15.60 -5.68
C LEU A 89 0.54 -15.82 -4.98
N LYS A 90 0.71 -16.99 -4.32
CA LYS A 90 1.94 -17.33 -3.60
C LYS A 90 3.18 -17.38 -4.51
N ASN A 91 3.01 -17.82 -5.73
CA ASN A 91 4.13 -17.89 -6.69
C ASN A 91 4.52 -16.51 -7.26
N ASN A 92 3.65 -15.49 -7.09
CA ASN A 92 3.84 -14.16 -7.64
C ASN A 92 3.93 -13.07 -6.55
N THR A 93 4.10 -13.47 -5.28
CA THR A 93 4.30 -12.54 -4.16
C THR A 93 5.51 -12.94 -3.31
N PRO A 94 6.26 -11.98 -2.75
CA PRO A 94 6.10 -10.53 -2.95
C PRO A 94 6.38 -10.09 -4.38
N GLY A 95 5.83 -8.95 -4.81
CA GLY A 95 6.05 -8.46 -6.16
C GLY A 95 5.15 -7.28 -6.57
N PRO A 96 5.38 -6.75 -7.79
CA PRO A 96 4.75 -5.51 -8.27
C PRO A 96 3.32 -5.75 -8.77
N TYR A 97 2.49 -6.36 -7.95
CA TYR A 97 1.09 -6.65 -8.24
C TYR A 97 0.14 -5.96 -7.28
N THR A 98 -1.05 -5.63 -7.77
CA THR A 98 -2.21 -5.26 -6.98
C THR A 98 -3.35 -6.23 -7.30
N PHE A 99 -3.78 -6.98 -6.32
CA PHE A 99 -4.86 -7.95 -6.47
C PHE A 99 -6.16 -7.39 -5.88
N ILE A 100 -7.23 -7.38 -6.67
CA ILE A 100 -8.53 -6.87 -6.23
C ILE A 100 -9.43 -8.04 -5.85
N PHE A 101 -9.99 -8.00 -4.63
CA PHE A 101 -10.89 -9.00 -4.10
C PHE A 101 -12.17 -8.40 -3.52
N LYS A 102 -13.20 -9.20 -3.35
CA LYS A 102 -14.33 -8.87 -2.45
C LYS A 102 -13.78 -8.80 -1.03
N GLY A 103 -14.02 -7.67 -0.36
CA GLY A 103 -13.62 -7.51 1.02
C GLY A 103 -14.44 -8.38 1.97
N SER A 104 -13.81 -8.88 3.04
CA SER A 104 -14.49 -9.51 4.16
C SER A 104 -15.14 -8.45 5.07
N LYS A 105 -15.84 -8.93 6.11
CA LYS A 105 -16.40 -8.04 7.15
C LYS A 105 -15.33 -7.38 8.03
N GLU A 106 -14.11 -7.90 8.03
CA GLU A 106 -12.98 -7.36 8.80
C GLU A 106 -12.40 -6.08 8.15
N VAL A 107 -12.62 -5.88 6.85
CA VAL A 107 -12.24 -4.63 6.18
C VAL A 107 -13.22 -3.52 6.58
N PRO A 108 -12.75 -2.41 7.13
CA PRO A 108 -13.61 -1.26 7.42
C PRO A 108 -14.38 -0.81 6.18
N LYS A 109 -15.70 -0.67 6.28
CA LYS A 109 -16.59 -0.36 5.14
C LYS A 109 -16.16 0.86 4.33
N ARG A 110 -15.51 1.84 4.98
CA ARG A 110 -14.99 3.06 4.34
C ARG A 110 -13.81 2.83 3.40
N LEU A 111 -13.10 1.69 3.54
CA LEU A 111 -11.99 1.31 2.67
C LEU A 111 -12.46 0.50 1.46
N LEU A 112 -13.65 -0.06 1.52
CA LEU A 112 -14.23 -0.80 0.42
C LEU A 112 -14.72 0.15 -0.68
N ASN A 113 -14.47 -0.20 -1.94
CA ASN A 113 -15.14 0.47 -3.05
C ASN A 113 -16.66 0.47 -2.81
N PRO A 114 -17.35 1.62 -2.83
CA PRO A 114 -18.74 1.71 -2.40
C PRO A 114 -19.71 0.91 -3.27
N LYS A 115 -19.41 0.74 -4.56
CA LYS A 115 -20.24 0.03 -5.53
C LYS A 115 -19.91 -1.47 -5.55
N ARG A 116 -18.65 -1.82 -5.70
CA ARG A 116 -18.17 -3.19 -5.92
C ARG A 116 -17.90 -3.97 -4.63
N LYS A 117 -17.76 -3.27 -3.49
CA LYS A 117 -17.35 -3.82 -2.18
C LYS A 117 -16.00 -4.55 -2.24
N THR A 118 -15.10 -4.03 -3.04
CA THR A 118 -13.76 -4.58 -3.27
C THR A 118 -12.70 -3.79 -2.53
N ILE A 119 -11.57 -4.44 -2.31
CA ILE A 119 -10.34 -3.87 -1.75
C ILE A 119 -9.14 -4.40 -2.55
N GLY A 120 -8.13 -3.57 -2.75
CA GLY A 120 -6.85 -3.99 -3.28
C GLY A 120 -5.99 -4.62 -2.20
N ILE A 121 -5.23 -5.64 -2.56
CA ILE A 121 -4.22 -6.29 -1.70
C ILE A 121 -2.88 -6.25 -2.42
N ARG A 122 -1.82 -5.90 -1.68
CA ARG A 122 -0.44 -5.98 -2.16
C ARG A 122 0.45 -6.64 -1.11
N VAL A 123 1.42 -7.40 -1.59
CA VAL A 123 2.58 -7.86 -0.81
C VAL A 123 3.82 -7.27 -1.49
N PRO A 124 4.35 -6.14 -1.00
CA PRO A 124 5.39 -5.39 -1.71
C PRO A 124 6.74 -6.10 -1.66
N ASP A 125 7.46 -6.11 -2.76
CA ASP A 125 8.87 -6.53 -2.81
C ASP A 125 9.80 -5.35 -2.51
N ASN A 126 9.75 -4.90 -1.25
CA ASN A 126 10.56 -3.81 -0.75
C ASN A 126 10.92 -4.08 0.72
N ASN A 127 12.21 -4.13 1.03
CA ASN A 127 12.68 -4.51 2.37
C ASN A 127 12.22 -3.56 3.47
N ILE A 128 12.12 -2.25 3.18
CA ILE A 128 11.66 -1.26 4.17
C ILE A 128 10.17 -1.45 4.45
N ALA A 129 9.35 -1.60 3.40
CA ALA A 129 7.92 -1.87 3.55
C ALA A 129 7.68 -3.18 4.31
N GLN A 130 8.41 -4.24 3.97
CA GLN A 130 8.32 -5.54 4.65
C GLN A 130 8.73 -5.46 6.12
N ALA A 131 9.84 -4.78 6.43
CA ALA A 131 10.28 -4.61 7.82
C ALA A 131 9.28 -3.79 8.65
N LEU A 132 8.68 -2.76 8.05
CA LEU A 132 7.65 -1.95 8.70
C LEU A 132 6.37 -2.77 8.97
N LEU A 133 5.91 -3.54 7.99
CA LEU A 133 4.73 -4.41 8.12
C LEU A 133 4.94 -5.50 9.18
N ALA A 134 6.13 -6.12 9.19
CA ALA A 134 6.49 -7.12 10.20
C ALA A 134 6.51 -6.53 11.61
N GLU A 135 7.00 -5.29 11.78
CA GLU A 135 7.01 -4.62 13.08
C GLU A 135 5.61 -4.18 13.53
N LEU A 136 4.77 -3.74 12.58
CA LEU A 136 3.39 -3.33 12.87
C LEU A 136 2.49 -4.53 13.22
N GLY A 137 2.71 -5.68 12.57
CA GLY A 137 1.96 -6.92 12.80
C GLY A 137 0.53 -6.92 12.24
N GLU A 138 0.22 -5.95 11.38
CA GLU A 138 -1.08 -5.81 10.69
C GLU A 138 -0.90 -5.06 9.37
N PRO A 139 -1.87 -5.14 8.42
CA PRO A 139 -1.81 -4.41 7.17
C PRO A 139 -1.83 -2.89 7.35
N ILE A 140 -1.18 -2.19 6.43
CA ILE A 140 -1.27 -0.73 6.30
C ILE A 140 -2.32 -0.40 5.24
N MET A 141 -3.29 0.46 5.57
CA MET A 141 -4.11 1.10 4.54
C MET A 141 -3.20 2.00 3.71
N SER A 142 -3.20 1.81 2.42
CA SER A 142 -2.22 2.43 1.52
C SER A 142 -2.86 2.96 0.23
N THR A 143 -2.25 4.00 -0.28
CA THR A 143 -2.46 4.49 -1.65
C THR A 143 -1.15 5.04 -2.21
N THR A 144 -0.93 4.84 -3.50
CA THR A 144 0.25 5.40 -4.19
C THR A 144 0.30 6.91 -4.03
N LEU A 145 1.47 7.46 -3.74
CA LEU A 145 1.66 8.90 -3.61
C LEU A 145 1.76 9.55 -5.01
N ILE A 146 0.62 9.92 -5.54
CA ILE A 146 0.47 10.70 -6.77
C ILE A 146 -0.13 12.04 -6.38
N MET A 147 0.59 13.12 -6.55
CA MET A 147 0.10 14.45 -6.19
C MET A 147 -1.05 14.91 -7.10
N PRO A 148 -1.96 15.77 -6.61
CA PRO A 148 -3.04 16.29 -7.44
C PRO A 148 -2.53 16.94 -8.72
N GLY A 149 -3.04 16.46 -9.87
CA GLY A 149 -2.62 16.92 -11.20
C GLY A 149 -1.38 16.22 -11.78
N ALA A 150 -0.72 15.34 -11.00
CA ALA A 150 0.35 14.49 -11.50
C ALA A 150 -0.20 13.17 -12.07
N GLU A 151 0.51 12.60 -13.05
CA GLU A 151 0.16 11.29 -13.64
C GLU A 151 0.97 10.14 -13.02
N MET A 152 2.13 10.45 -12.46
CA MET A 152 3.10 9.49 -11.94
C MET A 152 3.23 9.57 -10.42
N ALA A 153 3.67 8.47 -9.81
CA ALA A 153 3.99 8.42 -8.39
C ALA A 153 5.25 9.25 -8.07
N GLU A 154 5.27 9.84 -6.88
CA GLU A 154 6.50 10.47 -6.37
C GLU A 154 7.57 9.40 -6.12
N PHE A 155 8.81 9.72 -6.44
CA PHE A 155 9.96 8.82 -6.38
C PHE A 155 11.19 9.43 -5.67
N ASP A 156 11.23 10.75 -5.48
CA ASP A 156 12.31 11.48 -4.82
C ASP A 156 11.90 11.86 -3.38
N PRO A 157 12.49 11.24 -2.34
CA PRO A 157 12.11 11.50 -0.96
C PRO A 157 12.42 12.92 -0.47
N GLU A 158 13.43 13.60 -1.01
CA GLU A 158 13.72 14.99 -0.64
C GLU A 158 12.66 15.93 -1.23
N HIS A 159 12.25 15.72 -2.47
CA HIS A 159 11.12 16.46 -3.06
C HIS A 159 9.82 16.20 -2.28
N ILE A 160 9.55 14.94 -1.90
CA ILE A 160 8.40 14.59 -1.06
C ILE A 160 8.43 15.36 0.26
N ARG A 161 9.60 15.48 0.88
CA ARG A 161 9.76 16.26 2.11
C ARG A 161 9.37 17.72 1.90
N ASP A 162 9.86 18.35 0.82
CA ASP A 162 9.58 19.76 0.53
C ASP A 162 8.09 20.05 0.39
N ILE A 163 7.32 19.11 -0.20
CA ILE A 163 5.89 19.31 -0.45
C ILE A 163 4.98 18.79 0.66
N LEU A 164 5.40 17.82 1.49
CA LEU A 164 4.53 17.13 2.46
C LEU A 164 4.95 17.24 3.92
N GLU A 165 6.08 17.86 4.28
CA GLU A 165 6.59 17.85 5.66
C GLU A 165 5.61 18.42 6.70
N HIS A 166 4.64 19.25 6.29
CA HIS A 166 3.61 19.81 7.15
C HIS A 166 2.27 19.07 7.08
N GLN A 167 2.14 18.07 6.21
CA GLN A 167 0.89 17.37 5.96
C GLN A 167 0.89 15.92 6.48
N VAL A 168 2.07 15.34 6.67
CA VAL A 168 2.27 13.97 7.18
C VAL A 168 3.07 13.97 8.49
N ASP A 169 3.10 12.84 9.18
CA ASP A 169 3.79 12.72 10.47
C ASP A 169 5.20 12.12 10.32
N LEU A 170 5.41 11.31 9.30
CA LEU A 170 6.70 10.68 9.00
C LEU A 170 6.89 10.54 7.49
N ILE A 171 8.12 10.78 7.04
CA ILE A 171 8.60 10.41 5.70
C ILE A 171 9.79 9.45 5.88
N ILE A 172 9.68 8.27 5.31
CA ILE A 172 10.75 7.26 5.31
C ILE A 172 11.51 7.39 3.99
N ASN A 173 12.73 7.90 4.05
CA ASN A 173 13.63 7.97 2.91
C ASN A 173 14.34 6.62 2.74
N GLY A 174 13.97 5.88 1.71
CA GLY A 174 14.61 4.64 1.24
C GLY A 174 15.40 4.82 -0.05
N GLY A 175 15.71 6.07 -0.43
CA GLY A 175 16.37 6.42 -1.68
C GLY A 175 15.39 6.73 -2.82
N HIS A 176 15.95 7.03 -3.98
CA HIS A 176 15.17 7.23 -5.21
C HIS A 176 14.61 5.88 -5.68
N LEU A 177 13.34 5.89 -6.08
CA LEU A 177 12.63 4.69 -6.56
C LEU A 177 12.37 4.78 -8.07
N GLY A 178 12.10 3.62 -8.68
CA GLY A 178 11.61 3.56 -10.05
C GLY A 178 10.13 3.99 -10.16
N GLU A 179 9.74 4.42 -11.34
CA GLU A 179 8.37 4.83 -11.68
C GLU A 179 7.63 3.71 -12.41
N HIS A 180 7.49 2.56 -11.78
CA HIS A 180 6.88 1.39 -12.40
C HIS A 180 5.55 1.05 -11.73
N PRO A 181 4.40 1.33 -12.36
CA PRO A 181 3.10 0.98 -11.78
C PRO A 181 2.95 -0.54 -11.68
N THR A 182 2.20 -0.98 -10.68
CA THR A 182 1.88 -2.41 -10.51
C THR A 182 0.99 -2.94 -11.62
N THR A 183 1.11 -4.23 -11.92
CA THR A 183 0.08 -4.96 -12.66
C THR A 183 -1.13 -5.16 -11.75
N VAL A 184 -2.33 -4.84 -12.24
CA VAL A 184 -3.58 -4.89 -11.48
C VAL A 184 -4.45 -6.02 -12.00
N ILE A 185 -4.80 -6.95 -11.10
CA ILE A 185 -5.55 -8.16 -11.43
C ILE A 185 -6.78 -8.24 -10.52
N ASP A 186 -7.94 -8.41 -11.13
CA ASP A 186 -9.23 -8.47 -10.44
C ASP A 186 -9.71 -9.91 -10.28
N PHE A 187 -9.81 -10.34 -9.02
CA PHE A 187 -10.37 -11.63 -8.60
C PHE A 187 -11.75 -11.48 -7.96
N SER A 188 -12.38 -10.33 -8.08
CA SER A 188 -13.65 -10.06 -7.41
C SER A 188 -14.87 -10.63 -8.14
N ASN A 189 -14.70 -11.08 -9.36
CA ASN A 189 -15.72 -11.71 -10.19
C ASN A 189 -15.42 -13.21 -10.37
N ASP A 190 -16.28 -13.92 -11.09
CA ASP A 190 -16.12 -15.37 -11.36
C ASP A 190 -14.92 -15.64 -12.30
N GLU A 191 -14.56 -14.66 -13.11
CA GLU A 191 -13.40 -14.72 -14.03
C GLU A 191 -12.32 -13.76 -13.57
N VAL A 192 -11.05 -14.17 -13.73
CA VAL A 192 -9.88 -13.32 -13.44
C VAL A 192 -9.73 -12.32 -14.58
N GLU A 193 -9.60 -11.04 -14.24
CA GLU A 193 -9.46 -9.96 -15.21
C GLU A 193 -8.18 -9.15 -14.98
N ILE A 194 -7.38 -8.94 -16.02
CA ILE A 194 -6.22 -8.06 -15.99
C ILE A 194 -6.68 -6.64 -16.30
N ILE A 195 -6.80 -5.82 -15.24
CA ILE A 195 -7.27 -4.43 -15.35
C ILE A 195 -6.20 -3.50 -15.93
N ARG A 196 -4.93 -3.76 -15.57
CA ARG A 196 -3.78 -2.97 -16.03
C ARG A 196 -2.55 -3.83 -16.06
N VAL A 197 -1.80 -3.76 -17.14
CA VAL A 197 -0.44 -4.31 -17.22
C VAL A 197 0.53 -3.24 -16.76
N GLY A 198 1.36 -3.59 -15.77
CA GLY A 198 2.44 -2.79 -15.24
C GLY A 198 3.75 -3.58 -15.21
N GLU A 199 4.55 -3.46 -14.16
CA GLU A 199 5.84 -4.14 -14.05
C GLU A 199 5.70 -5.65 -13.82
N GLY A 200 4.65 -6.10 -13.13
CA GLY A 200 4.41 -7.53 -12.89
C GLY A 200 4.01 -8.26 -14.18
N ASP A 201 4.59 -9.44 -14.41
CA ASP A 201 4.25 -10.30 -15.57
C ASP A 201 2.77 -10.72 -15.52
N PRO A 202 1.93 -10.34 -16.49
CA PRO A 202 0.52 -10.72 -16.50
C PRO A 202 0.29 -12.19 -16.93
N THR A 203 1.27 -12.84 -17.55
CA THR A 203 1.14 -14.17 -18.15
C THR A 203 0.58 -15.24 -17.21
N PRO A 204 0.98 -15.31 -15.92
CA PRO A 204 0.44 -16.29 -14.99
C PRO A 204 -1.06 -16.17 -14.72
N PHE A 205 -1.66 -15.02 -15.08
CA PHE A 205 -3.06 -14.67 -14.78
C PHE A 205 -3.97 -14.65 -16.03
N GLN A 206 -3.44 -15.08 -17.18
CA GLN A 206 -4.16 -15.21 -18.45
C GLN A 206 -4.89 -16.55 -18.59
#